data_363c9b644435a2087b4a92ddcdf5e673
#
_entry.id   363c9b644435a2087b4a92ddcdf5e673
#
_cell.length_a   1.000
_cell.length_b   1.000
_cell.length_c   1.000
_cell.angle_alpha   90.00
_cell.angle_beta   90.00
_cell.angle_gamma   90.00
#
_symmetry.space_group_name_H-M   'P 1'
#
loop_
_entity.id
_entity.type
_entity.pdbx_description
1 polymer ?
#
loop_
_entity_poly.entity_id
_entity_poly.type
_entity_poly.pdbx_seq_one_letter_code
_entity_poly.pdbx_strand_id
1 'polypeptide(L)'
;LVDALERVHAHWYGQLADGLDTEIGSRGHQLDPVEAQQLALARILLLDPKVVVMDEATAESGSAGAGDLEAAAEVVTRDRAALVVAHRLDQAAQADQVLVMEAGEVVECGTHEELVARGGRYTDLWAAWSKGRA
;
A
#
# COMPACT_ATOMS: atom_id res chain seq x y z
N LEU A 1 -10.85 17.20 -5.55
CA LEU A 1 -9.40 17.06 -5.47
C LEU A 1 -8.92 17.16 -4.00
N VAL A 2 -9.26 18.23 -3.27
CA VAL A 2 -8.89 18.40 -1.85
C VAL A 2 -9.32 17.19 -1.03
N ASP A 3 -10.57 16.76 -1.10
CA ASP A 3 -11.06 15.57 -0.40
C ASP A 3 -10.22 14.32 -0.68
N ALA A 4 -9.80 14.10 -1.93
CA ALA A 4 -8.95 12.97 -2.27
C ALA A 4 -7.56 13.05 -1.63
N LEU A 5 -6.96 14.24 -1.57
CA LEU A 5 -5.67 14.47 -0.90
C LEU A 5 -5.77 14.29 0.62
N GLU A 6 -6.82 14.83 1.23
CA GLU A 6 -7.09 14.65 2.66
C GLU A 6 -7.24 13.17 3.04
N ARG A 7 -7.98 12.41 2.23
CA ARG A 7 -8.23 10.97 2.47
C ARG A 7 -6.98 10.10 2.39
N VAL A 8 -5.97 10.56 1.65
CA VAL A 8 -4.66 9.87 1.57
C VAL A 8 -3.59 10.52 2.45
N HIS A 9 -4.00 11.36 3.40
CA HIS A 9 -3.11 12.06 4.33
C HIS A 9 -2.06 12.96 3.67
N ALA A 10 -2.32 13.45 2.46
CA ALA A 10 -1.42 14.31 1.70
C ALA A 10 -1.56 15.79 2.08
N HIS A 11 -1.35 16.13 3.36
CA HIS A 11 -1.55 17.50 3.88
C HIS A 11 -0.47 18.50 3.46
N TRP A 12 0.64 18.01 2.90
CA TRP A 12 1.78 18.82 2.47
C TRP A 12 1.44 19.87 1.41
N TYR A 13 0.41 19.64 0.58
CA TYR A 13 0.00 20.61 -0.46
C TYR A 13 -0.35 21.98 0.13
N GLY A 14 -0.84 22.04 1.37
CA GLY A 14 -1.15 23.29 2.06
C GLY A 14 0.07 24.11 2.46
N GLN A 15 1.27 23.54 2.40
CA GLN A 15 2.54 24.20 2.70
C GLN A 15 3.25 24.73 1.44
N LEU A 16 2.73 24.40 0.25
CA LEU A 16 3.26 24.89 -1.02
C LEU A 16 2.87 26.33 -1.25
N ALA A 17 3.76 27.12 -1.87
CA ALA A 17 3.59 28.56 -2.06
C ALA A 17 2.30 28.92 -2.81
N ASP A 18 1.96 28.14 -3.85
CA ASP A 18 0.76 28.34 -4.67
C ASP A 18 -0.30 27.26 -4.41
N GLY A 19 -0.19 26.51 -3.30
CA GLY A 19 -1.12 25.45 -2.93
C GLY A 19 -1.32 24.43 -4.07
N LEU A 20 -2.57 24.21 -4.45
CA LEU A 20 -2.92 23.25 -5.53
C LEU A 20 -2.51 23.70 -6.95
N ASP A 21 -2.17 24.97 -7.14
CA ASP A 21 -1.71 25.52 -8.42
C ASP A 21 -0.19 25.43 -8.56
N THR A 22 0.51 24.90 -7.56
CA THR A 22 1.96 24.72 -7.58
C THR A 22 2.37 23.74 -8.69
N GLU A 23 3.27 24.18 -9.59
CA GLU A 23 3.87 23.27 -10.57
C GLU A 23 4.76 22.26 -9.86
N ILE A 24 4.55 20.97 -10.13
CA ILE A 24 5.33 19.86 -9.58
C ILE A 24 6.20 19.19 -10.65
N GLY A 25 7.34 18.62 -10.24
CA GLY A 25 8.24 17.90 -11.10
C GLY A 25 9.52 18.69 -11.42
N SER A 26 10.16 18.40 -12.56
CA SER A 26 11.52 18.89 -12.87
C SER A 26 11.66 20.42 -12.96
N ARG A 27 10.57 21.14 -13.15
CA ARG A 27 10.54 22.62 -13.25
C ARG A 27 9.89 23.31 -12.06
N GLY A 28 9.34 22.56 -11.14
CA GLY A 28 8.62 23.07 -9.97
C GLY A 28 9.06 22.39 -8.68
N HIS A 29 8.12 22.26 -7.75
CA HIS A 29 8.33 21.56 -6.49
C HIS A 29 8.62 20.07 -6.74
N GLN A 30 9.73 19.58 -6.20
CA GLN A 30 10.08 18.16 -6.28
C GLN A 30 9.45 17.41 -5.12
N LEU A 31 8.55 16.50 -5.44
CA LEU A 31 7.93 15.64 -4.45
C LEU A 31 8.95 14.65 -3.89
N ASP A 32 8.91 14.45 -2.59
CA ASP A 32 9.60 13.32 -1.98
C ASP A 32 8.86 11.99 -2.31
N PRO A 33 9.45 10.82 -2.03
CA PRO A 33 8.82 9.53 -2.34
C PRO A 33 7.44 9.33 -1.68
N VAL A 34 7.24 9.83 -0.46
CA VAL A 34 5.96 9.73 0.27
C VAL A 34 4.91 10.62 -0.39
N GLU A 35 5.25 11.88 -0.66
CA GLU A 35 4.38 12.85 -1.34
C GLU A 35 3.96 12.34 -2.73
N ALA A 36 4.91 11.80 -3.49
CA ALA A 36 4.64 11.25 -4.82
C ALA A 36 3.66 10.06 -4.74
N GLN A 37 3.83 9.21 -3.76
CA GLN A 37 2.99 8.04 -3.56
C GLN A 37 1.59 8.42 -3.08
N GLN A 38 1.47 9.36 -2.14
CA GLN A 38 0.18 9.93 -1.73
C GLN A 38 -0.57 10.56 -2.89
N LEU A 39 0.12 11.31 -3.75
CA LEU A 39 -0.47 11.89 -4.95
C LEU A 39 -0.98 10.81 -5.92
N ALA A 40 -0.22 9.73 -6.10
CA ALA A 40 -0.64 8.59 -6.93
C ALA A 40 -1.89 7.92 -6.37
N LEU A 41 -1.98 7.71 -5.05
CA LEU A 41 -3.14 7.16 -4.37
C LEU A 41 -4.36 8.09 -4.47
N ALA A 42 -4.18 9.41 -4.31
CA ALA A 42 -5.25 10.40 -4.52
C ALA A 42 -5.82 10.34 -5.94
N ARG A 43 -4.97 10.15 -6.95
CA ARG A 43 -5.40 9.98 -8.36
C ARG A 43 -6.26 8.72 -8.54
N ILE A 44 -5.93 7.62 -7.87
CA ILE A 44 -6.77 6.41 -7.90
C ILE A 44 -8.15 6.69 -7.31
N LEU A 45 -8.24 7.42 -6.19
CA LEU A 45 -9.53 7.81 -5.60
C LEU A 45 -10.38 8.65 -6.57
N LEU A 46 -9.76 9.56 -7.31
CA LEU A 46 -10.46 10.40 -8.29
C LEU A 46 -10.93 9.62 -9.52
N LEU A 47 -10.15 8.63 -9.95
CA LEU A 47 -10.50 7.75 -11.07
C LEU A 47 -11.59 6.74 -10.71
N ASP A 48 -11.74 6.45 -9.43
CA ASP A 48 -12.70 5.51 -8.86
C ASP A 48 -12.79 4.15 -9.61
N PRO A 49 -11.66 3.45 -9.82
CA PRO A 49 -11.66 2.17 -10.53
C PRO A 49 -12.32 1.08 -9.67
N LYS A 50 -12.89 0.07 -10.32
CA LYS A 50 -13.44 -1.11 -9.63
C LYS A 50 -12.35 -2.10 -9.18
N VAL A 51 -11.22 -2.09 -9.86
CA VAL A 51 -10.08 -2.98 -9.59
C VAL A 51 -8.82 -2.14 -9.45
N VAL A 52 -8.05 -2.41 -8.40
CA VAL A 52 -6.78 -1.74 -8.13
C VAL A 52 -5.67 -2.80 -8.02
N VAL A 53 -4.56 -2.55 -8.67
CA VAL A 53 -3.34 -3.35 -8.51
C VAL A 53 -2.29 -2.45 -7.88
N MET A 54 -1.75 -2.86 -6.73
CA MET A 54 -0.72 -2.13 -6.01
C MET A 54 0.53 -3.00 -5.85
N ASP A 55 1.62 -2.50 -6.38
CA ASP A 55 2.94 -3.10 -6.25
C ASP A 55 3.85 -2.06 -5.55
N GLU A 56 4.50 -2.48 -4.46
CA GLU A 56 5.41 -1.63 -3.67
C GLU A 56 4.79 -0.32 -3.12
N ALA A 57 3.46 -0.26 -2.96
CA ALA A 57 2.76 0.96 -2.53
C ALA A 57 3.24 1.54 -1.19
N THR A 58 3.97 0.79 -0.37
CA THR A 58 4.46 1.21 0.96
C THR A 58 5.95 0.91 1.20
N ALA A 59 6.68 0.40 0.20
CA ALA A 59 8.03 -0.15 0.38
C ALA A 59 9.13 0.91 0.64
N GLU A 60 8.97 2.10 0.07
CA GLU A 60 10.00 3.16 0.09
C GLU A 60 9.93 4.09 1.30
N SER A 61 8.90 3.99 2.13
CA SER A 61 8.75 4.87 3.28
C SER A 61 9.60 4.40 4.44
N GLY A 62 10.60 5.18 4.78
CA GLY A 62 11.23 5.11 6.09
C GLY A 62 10.16 5.27 7.20
N SER A 63 10.51 4.94 8.43
CA SER A 63 9.60 4.84 9.57
C SER A 63 8.63 6.02 9.79
N ALA A 64 8.91 7.22 9.28
CA ALA A 64 8.10 8.42 9.51
C ALA A 64 6.87 8.56 8.60
N GLY A 65 6.86 7.94 7.41
CA GLY A 65 5.74 8.05 6.45
C GLY A 65 4.98 6.74 6.20
N ALA A 66 5.50 5.62 6.72
CA ALA A 66 4.96 4.30 6.45
C ALA A 66 3.51 4.13 6.92
N GLY A 67 3.17 4.65 8.10
CA GLY A 67 1.82 4.57 8.67
C GLY A 67 0.79 5.34 7.85
N ASP A 68 1.15 6.53 7.37
CA ASP A 68 0.26 7.36 6.54
C ASP A 68 0.01 6.72 5.18
N LEU A 69 1.04 6.10 4.57
CA LEU A 69 0.88 5.38 3.31
C LEU A 69 0.09 4.08 3.47
N GLU A 70 0.26 3.35 4.57
CA GLU A 70 -0.57 2.17 4.87
C GLU A 70 -2.04 2.57 5.01
N ALA A 71 -2.34 3.61 5.80
CA ALA A 71 -3.70 4.13 5.95
C ALA A 71 -4.29 4.63 4.61
N ALA A 72 -3.49 5.31 3.80
CA ALA A 72 -3.90 5.74 2.47
C ALA A 72 -4.19 4.56 1.52
N ALA A 73 -3.38 3.50 1.57
CA ALA A 73 -3.59 2.28 0.80
C ALA A 73 -4.90 1.58 1.20
N GLU A 74 -5.21 1.49 2.50
CA GLU A 74 -6.48 0.95 2.97
C GLU A 74 -7.68 1.75 2.45
N VAL A 75 -7.61 3.07 2.45
CA VAL A 75 -8.67 3.94 1.91
C VAL A 75 -8.89 3.67 0.42
N VAL A 76 -7.81 3.48 -0.33
CA VAL A 76 -7.87 3.23 -1.78
C VAL A 76 -8.41 1.84 -2.10
N THR A 77 -8.11 0.84 -1.29
CA THR A 77 -8.58 -0.55 -1.52
C THR A 77 -10.00 -0.81 -1.03
N ARG A 78 -10.50 0.02 -0.10
CA ARG A 78 -11.85 -0.13 0.46
C ARG A 78 -12.92 -0.08 -0.63
N ASP A 79 -13.87 -1.02 -0.57
CA ASP A 79 -14.97 -1.18 -1.52
C ASP A 79 -14.54 -1.44 -2.98
N ARG A 80 -13.31 -1.95 -3.18
CA ARG A 80 -12.75 -2.31 -4.50
C ARG A 80 -12.16 -3.71 -4.46
N ALA A 81 -12.12 -4.35 -5.63
CA ALA A 81 -11.30 -5.54 -5.80
C ALA A 81 -9.82 -5.06 -5.86
N ALA A 82 -9.01 -5.49 -4.91
CA ALA A 82 -7.61 -5.09 -4.82
C ALA A 82 -6.66 -6.28 -4.90
N LEU A 83 -5.67 -6.18 -5.77
CA LEU A 83 -4.52 -7.08 -5.80
C LEU A 83 -3.32 -6.31 -5.27
N VAL A 84 -2.77 -6.75 -4.15
CA VAL A 84 -1.64 -6.07 -3.48
C VAL A 84 -0.46 -7.02 -3.41
N VAL A 85 0.67 -6.59 -3.94
CA VAL A 85 1.95 -7.28 -3.71
C VAL A 85 2.46 -6.87 -2.34
N ALA A 86 2.39 -7.79 -1.37
CA ALA A 86 2.74 -7.52 0.01
C ALA A 86 4.24 -7.79 0.24
N HIS A 87 4.95 -6.77 0.72
CA HIS A 87 6.34 -6.89 1.16
C HIS A 87 6.47 -7.20 2.65
N ARG A 88 5.37 -7.08 3.38
CA ARG A 88 5.27 -7.40 4.82
C ARG A 88 4.14 -8.38 5.04
N LEU A 89 4.42 -9.40 5.84
CA LEU A 89 3.45 -10.47 6.11
C LEU A 89 2.27 -10.02 6.98
N ASP A 90 2.44 -9.01 7.84
CA ASP A 90 1.33 -8.42 8.59
C ASP A 90 0.29 -7.76 7.67
N GLN A 91 0.72 -7.15 6.57
CA GLN A 91 -0.15 -6.64 5.54
C GLN A 91 -0.90 -7.77 4.82
N ALA A 92 -0.18 -8.84 4.45
CA ALA A 92 -0.80 -10.01 3.83
C ALA A 92 -1.83 -10.69 4.75
N ALA A 93 -1.59 -10.71 6.07
CA ALA A 93 -2.50 -11.31 7.05
C ALA A 93 -3.85 -10.59 7.18
N GLN A 94 -3.96 -9.35 6.70
CA GLN A 94 -5.21 -8.58 6.73
C GLN A 94 -6.03 -8.73 5.44
N ALA A 95 -5.50 -9.41 4.43
CA ALA A 95 -6.19 -9.62 3.16
C ALA A 95 -7.28 -10.70 3.28
N ASP A 96 -8.36 -10.56 2.50
CA ASP A 96 -9.42 -11.56 2.38
C ASP A 96 -8.89 -12.88 1.84
N GLN A 97 -7.89 -12.83 0.95
CA GLN A 97 -7.18 -13.98 0.42
C GLN A 97 -5.70 -13.67 0.23
N VAL A 98 -4.86 -14.64 0.53
CA VAL A 98 -3.42 -14.61 0.29
C VAL A 98 -3.08 -15.64 -0.78
N LEU A 99 -2.30 -15.20 -1.76
CA LEU A 99 -1.70 -16.05 -2.78
C LEU A 99 -0.20 -16.15 -2.50
N VAL A 100 0.30 -17.34 -2.25
CA VAL A 100 1.74 -17.59 -2.13
C VAL A 100 2.26 -18.04 -3.48
N MET A 101 3.25 -17.33 -3.99
CA MET A 101 3.84 -17.61 -5.30
C MET A 101 5.28 -18.09 -5.15
N GLU A 102 5.65 -19.10 -5.95
CA GLU A 102 7.02 -19.60 -6.05
C GLU A 102 7.31 -19.90 -7.52
N ALA A 103 8.44 -19.42 -8.03
CA ALA A 103 8.87 -19.60 -9.42
C ALA A 103 7.79 -19.26 -10.48
N GLY A 104 6.95 -18.25 -10.20
CA GLY A 104 5.89 -17.79 -11.10
C GLY A 104 4.58 -18.57 -11.01
N GLU A 105 4.48 -19.56 -10.13
CA GLU A 105 3.27 -20.35 -9.89
C GLU A 105 2.66 -20.06 -8.53
N VAL A 106 1.32 -20.12 -8.42
CA VAL A 106 0.62 -20.05 -7.14
C VAL A 106 0.72 -21.42 -6.47
N VAL A 107 1.45 -21.49 -5.37
CA VAL A 107 1.68 -22.74 -4.62
C VAL A 107 0.70 -22.89 -3.44
N GLU A 108 0.20 -21.80 -2.89
CA GLU A 108 -0.83 -21.82 -1.84
C GLU A 108 -1.81 -20.66 -2.06
N CYS A 109 -3.06 -20.90 -1.67
CA CYS A 109 -4.13 -19.89 -1.67
C CYS A 109 -5.07 -20.15 -0.48
N GLY A 110 -5.48 -19.08 0.21
CA GLY A 110 -6.41 -19.14 1.34
C GLY A 110 -6.36 -17.88 2.19
N THR A 111 -7.14 -17.86 3.27
CA THR A 111 -7.03 -16.81 4.30
C THR A 111 -5.76 -17.01 5.13
N HIS A 112 -5.38 -16.00 5.90
CA HIS A 112 -4.26 -16.10 6.83
C HIS A 112 -4.39 -17.31 7.77
N GLU A 113 -5.56 -17.48 8.40
CA GLU A 113 -5.85 -18.54 9.35
C GLU A 113 -5.77 -19.94 8.69
N GLU A 114 -6.34 -20.08 7.49
CA GLU A 114 -6.31 -21.35 6.74
C GLU A 114 -4.88 -21.73 6.37
N LEU A 115 -4.07 -20.79 5.92
CA LEU A 115 -2.69 -21.03 5.50
C LEU A 115 -1.79 -21.35 6.70
N VAL A 116 -1.97 -20.65 7.83
CA VAL A 116 -1.26 -20.96 9.08
C VAL A 116 -1.63 -22.36 9.59
N ALA A 117 -2.92 -22.72 9.57
CA ALA A 117 -3.40 -24.03 10.01
C ALA A 117 -2.90 -25.17 9.11
N ARG A 118 -2.71 -24.90 7.81
CA ARG A 118 -2.22 -25.89 6.82
C ARG A 118 -0.78 -26.30 7.05
N GLY A 119 0.06 -25.45 7.63
CA GLY A 119 1.47 -25.76 7.94
C GLY A 119 2.38 -25.83 6.71
N GLY A 120 2.07 -25.02 5.68
CA GLY A 120 2.82 -24.99 4.43
C GLY A 120 3.86 -23.85 4.36
N ARG A 121 4.16 -23.42 3.13
CA ARG A 121 5.14 -22.37 2.83
C ARG A 121 4.82 -21.05 3.53
N TYR A 122 3.54 -20.67 3.54
CA TYR A 122 3.08 -19.46 4.24
C TYR A 122 3.39 -19.52 5.73
N THR A 123 3.16 -20.65 6.38
CA THR A 123 3.43 -20.84 7.80
C THR A 123 4.92 -20.67 8.12
N ASP A 124 5.79 -21.21 7.26
CA ASP A 124 7.23 -21.07 7.43
C ASP A 124 7.66 -19.60 7.33
N LEU A 125 7.14 -18.88 6.35
CA LEU A 125 7.39 -17.44 6.16
C LEU A 125 6.87 -16.63 7.36
N TRP A 126 5.66 -16.92 7.83
CA TRP A 126 5.06 -16.27 8.99
C TRP A 126 5.87 -16.50 10.27
N ALA A 127 6.30 -17.74 10.50
CA ALA A 127 7.12 -18.09 11.66
C ALA A 127 8.49 -17.40 11.64
N ALA A 128 9.13 -17.32 10.48
CA ALA A 128 10.39 -16.62 10.31
C ALA A 128 10.26 -15.12 10.57
N TRP A 129 9.21 -14.50 10.01
CA TRP A 129 8.91 -13.07 10.16
C TRP A 129 8.57 -12.71 11.61
N SER A 130 7.74 -13.51 12.29
CA SER A 130 7.33 -13.29 13.68
C SER A 130 8.50 -13.36 14.65
N LYS A 131 9.47 -14.26 14.42
CA LYS A 131 10.68 -14.38 15.25
C LYS A 131 11.61 -13.17 15.14
N GLY A 132 11.64 -12.51 14.00
CA GLY A 132 12.48 -11.32 13.78
C GLY A 132 11.96 -10.05 14.45
N ARG A 133 10.75 -10.07 15.03
CA ARG A 133 10.09 -8.93 15.70
C ARG A 133 9.91 -9.11 17.22
N ALA A 134 10.33 -10.25 17.76
CA ALA A 134 10.27 -10.56 19.19
C ALA A 134 11.45 -9.98 19.97
#